data_174f1f75e57b91ddad2a58496ff9e173
#
_entry.id   174f1f75e57b91ddad2a58496ff9e173
#
_cell.length_a   1.000
_cell.length_b   1.000
_cell.length_c   1.000
_cell.angle_alpha   90.00
_cell.angle_beta   90.00
_cell.angle_gamma   90.00
#
_symmetry.space_group_name_H-M   'P 1'
#
loop_
_entity.id
_entity.type
_entity.pdbx_description
1 polymer ?
#
loop_
_entity_poly.entity_id
_entity_poly.type
_entity_poly.pdbx_seq_one_letter_code
_entity_poly.pdbx_strand_id
1 'polypeptide(L)'
;FDGHDFVGQALDKGAELALVEKLVPGVPADRQVVVRDTLEAYGRIGAYNRSKFKGTVIGLTGSAGKTTTKEEIRFALSRFGSVYATSGNHNNHIGVPMSLCEMDMNADYAVIEMGMSAKGEISRLTSYVKPDLALVTNVYPMHIEFFENFEGIAEAKAEIFEGLKTGGTAVINEDTNFADVLEKRALEHGARAVSYTHLTL
;
A
#
# COMPACT_ATOMS: atom_id res chain seq x y z
N PHE A 1 -1.06 23.08 1.05
CA PHE A 1 0.05 23.47 1.95
C PHE A 1 1.36 23.07 1.28
N ASP A 2 2.37 23.93 1.34
CA ASP A 2 3.74 23.60 0.95
C ASP A 2 4.50 23.13 2.20
N GLY A 3 5.00 21.88 2.19
CA GLY A 3 5.75 21.30 3.31
C GLY A 3 7.03 22.06 3.64
N HIS A 4 7.60 22.81 2.69
CA HIS A 4 8.79 23.61 2.90
C HIS A 4 8.59 24.71 3.96
N ASP A 5 7.37 25.20 4.14
CA ASP A 5 7.04 26.23 5.14
C ASP A 5 7.20 25.71 6.60
N PHE A 6 7.24 24.40 6.78
CA PHE A 6 7.29 23.74 8.09
C PHE A 6 8.65 23.14 8.43
N VAL A 7 9.64 23.23 7.55
CA VAL A 7 10.95 22.58 7.73
C VAL A 7 11.64 23.08 9.02
N GLY A 8 11.70 24.40 9.23
CA GLY A 8 12.28 24.97 10.44
C GLY A 8 11.59 24.44 11.70
N GLN A 9 10.26 24.47 11.72
CA GLN A 9 9.48 23.96 12.85
C GLN A 9 9.69 22.45 13.10
N ALA A 10 9.86 21.66 12.04
CA ALA A 10 10.13 20.23 12.19
C ALA A 10 11.50 19.97 12.84
N LEU A 11 12.51 20.72 12.43
CA LEU A 11 13.86 20.64 13.03
C LEU A 11 13.87 21.10 14.50
N ASP A 12 13.13 22.16 14.82
CA ASP A 12 12.98 22.65 16.20
C ASP A 12 12.28 21.61 17.10
N LYS A 13 11.42 20.77 16.52
CA LYS A 13 10.75 19.66 17.21
C LYS A 13 11.58 18.37 17.27
N GLY A 14 12.82 18.40 16.80
CA GLY A 14 13.76 17.28 16.91
C GLY A 14 13.93 16.43 15.67
N ALA A 15 13.41 16.84 14.51
CA ALA A 15 13.75 16.16 13.26
C ALA A 15 15.25 16.30 12.98
N GLU A 16 15.92 15.21 12.65
CA GLU A 16 17.36 15.22 12.33
C GLU A 16 17.65 15.83 10.97
N LEU A 17 16.82 15.51 9.97
CA LEU A 17 16.94 15.93 8.58
C LEU A 17 15.56 16.23 8.00
N ALA A 18 15.51 17.07 6.98
CA ALA A 18 14.32 17.32 6.18
C ALA A 18 14.57 16.94 4.72
N LEU A 19 13.62 16.22 4.11
CA LEU A 19 13.58 16.04 2.66
C LEU A 19 12.90 17.26 2.04
N VAL A 20 13.56 17.89 1.10
CA VAL A 20 13.08 19.12 0.44
C VAL A 20 13.30 19.03 -1.08
N GLU A 21 12.49 19.72 -1.86
CA GLU A 21 12.70 19.83 -3.32
C GLU A 21 13.56 21.05 -3.68
N LYS A 22 13.63 22.00 -2.76
CA LYS A 22 14.48 23.19 -2.83
C LYS A 22 14.97 23.55 -1.44
N LEU A 23 16.17 24.11 -1.33
CA LEU A 23 16.67 24.58 -0.04
C LEU A 23 15.76 25.67 0.53
N VAL A 24 15.44 25.53 1.82
CA VAL A 24 14.66 26.49 2.59
C VAL A 24 15.62 27.50 3.22
N PRO A 25 15.52 28.80 2.90
CA PRO A 25 16.36 29.84 3.50
C PRO A 25 16.18 29.90 5.02
N GLY A 26 17.27 30.19 5.74
CA GLY A 26 17.23 30.28 7.21
C GLY A 26 17.31 28.95 7.93
N VAL A 27 17.35 27.84 7.21
CA VAL A 27 17.56 26.49 7.76
C VAL A 27 18.95 25.99 7.36
N PRO A 28 19.72 25.35 8.28
CA PRO A 28 21.05 24.81 7.96
C PRO A 28 21.00 23.85 6.76
N ALA A 29 21.89 24.07 5.77
CA ALA A 29 21.87 23.28 4.54
C ALA A 29 22.24 21.80 4.75
N ASP A 30 23.08 21.50 5.74
CA ASP A 30 23.48 20.15 6.16
C ASP A 30 22.34 19.36 6.84
N ARG A 31 21.25 20.05 7.19
CA ARG A 31 20.03 19.44 7.74
C ARG A 31 18.95 19.25 6.67
N GLN A 32 19.25 19.53 5.41
CA GLN A 32 18.32 19.43 4.28
C GLN A 32 18.87 18.50 3.22
N VAL A 33 18.10 17.49 2.87
CA VAL A 33 18.38 16.57 1.75
C VAL A 33 17.53 16.97 0.56
N VAL A 34 18.17 17.57 -0.45
CA VAL A 34 17.46 17.98 -1.67
C VAL A 34 17.19 16.76 -2.55
N VAL A 35 15.92 16.55 -2.88
CA VAL A 35 15.44 15.47 -3.72
C VAL A 35 14.60 16.04 -4.86
N ARG A 36 14.38 15.26 -5.92
CA ARG A 36 13.58 15.71 -7.05
C ARG A 36 12.08 15.76 -6.75
N ASP A 37 11.59 14.82 -5.94
CA ASP A 37 10.19 14.65 -5.55
C ASP A 37 10.19 14.06 -4.13
N THR A 38 9.63 14.80 -3.18
CA THR A 38 9.62 14.44 -1.78
C THR A 38 8.71 13.25 -1.48
N LEU A 39 7.60 13.10 -2.23
CA LEU A 39 6.69 11.95 -2.09
C LEU A 39 7.32 10.67 -2.63
N GLU A 40 8.01 10.75 -3.77
CA GLU A 40 8.76 9.60 -4.29
C GLU A 40 9.88 9.20 -3.33
N ALA A 41 10.65 10.17 -2.83
CA ALA A 41 11.71 9.92 -1.86
C ALA A 41 11.18 9.26 -0.59
N TYR A 42 10.04 9.72 -0.07
CA TYR A 42 9.39 9.12 1.08
C TYR A 42 8.95 7.68 0.80
N GLY A 43 8.32 7.43 -0.37
CA GLY A 43 7.98 6.07 -0.80
C GLY A 43 9.19 5.14 -0.86
N ARG A 44 10.32 5.63 -1.37
CA ARG A 44 11.58 4.86 -1.46
C ARG A 44 12.18 4.56 -0.09
N ILE A 45 12.07 5.48 0.88
CA ILE A 45 12.48 5.23 2.28
C ILE A 45 11.62 4.12 2.87
N GLY A 46 10.30 4.20 2.72
CA GLY A 46 9.39 3.14 3.16
C GLY A 46 9.71 1.80 2.50
N ALA A 47 9.94 1.79 1.18
CA ALA A 47 10.33 0.58 0.44
C ALA A 47 11.67 0.00 0.91
N TYR A 48 12.64 0.85 1.23
CA TYR A 48 13.90 0.40 1.82
C TYR A 48 13.68 -0.24 3.18
N ASN A 49 12.90 0.39 4.06
CA ASN A 49 12.54 -0.20 5.35
C ASN A 49 11.83 -1.55 5.16
N ARG A 50 10.82 -1.60 4.26
CA ARG A 50 10.13 -2.84 3.87
C ARG A 50 11.11 -3.94 3.41
N SER A 51 12.15 -3.60 2.68
CA SER A 51 13.14 -4.57 2.19
C SER A 51 13.92 -5.29 3.30
N LYS A 52 13.96 -4.73 4.49
CA LYS A 52 14.59 -5.30 5.69
C LYS A 52 13.65 -6.20 6.48
N PHE A 53 12.34 -6.04 6.31
CA PHE A 53 11.34 -6.85 7.00
C PHE A 53 11.41 -8.32 6.55
N LYS A 54 11.40 -9.24 7.51
CA LYS A 54 11.56 -10.68 7.27
C LYS A 54 10.26 -11.47 7.35
N GLY A 55 9.24 -10.89 7.97
CA GLY A 55 7.92 -11.50 8.07
C GLY A 55 7.16 -11.53 6.74
N THR A 56 6.00 -12.16 6.76
CA THR A 56 5.09 -12.26 5.61
C THR A 56 4.28 -10.97 5.47
N VAL A 57 4.21 -10.41 4.27
CA VAL A 57 3.45 -9.20 3.99
C VAL A 57 2.22 -9.52 3.15
N ILE A 58 1.08 -9.11 3.66
CA ILE A 58 -0.22 -9.17 3.01
C ILE A 58 -0.59 -7.76 2.55
N GLY A 59 -0.73 -7.57 1.24
CA GLY A 59 -1.30 -6.37 0.65
C GLY A 59 -2.78 -6.55 0.38
N LEU A 60 -3.61 -5.54 0.64
CA LEU A 60 -5.02 -5.63 0.30
C LEU A 60 -5.56 -4.34 -0.28
N THR A 61 -6.49 -4.49 -1.23
CA THR A 61 -7.27 -3.40 -1.80
C THR A 61 -8.72 -3.85 -2.03
N GLY A 62 -9.55 -2.95 -2.52
CA GLY A 62 -10.95 -3.20 -2.87
C GLY A 62 -11.76 -1.91 -2.86
N SER A 63 -12.98 -1.96 -3.38
CA SER A 63 -13.90 -0.83 -3.37
C SER A 63 -14.42 -0.55 -1.96
N ALA A 64 -14.83 -1.60 -1.24
CA ALA A 64 -15.37 -1.51 0.12
C ALA A 64 -14.78 -2.60 1.03
N GLY A 65 -14.92 -2.43 2.35
CA GLY A 65 -14.55 -3.45 3.34
C GLY A 65 -13.05 -3.59 3.59
N LYS A 66 -12.18 -2.80 2.96
CA LYS A 66 -10.73 -2.90 3.14
C LYS A 66 -10.28 -2.88 4.59
N THR A 67 -10.70 -1.87 5.34
CA THR A 67 -10.29 -1.72 6.76
C THR A 67 -10.87 -2.83 7.63
N THR A 68 -12.11 -3.26 7.39
CA THR A 68 -12.71 -4.40 8.11
C THR A 68 -11.91 -5.67 7.84
N THR A 69 -11.66 -6.00 6.57
CA THR A 69 -10.88 -7.19 6.18
C THR A 69 -9.45 -7.13 6.72
N LYS A 70 -8.82 -5.95 6.72
CA LYS A 70 -7.50 -5.75 7.34
C LYS A 70 -7.52 -6.13 8.83
N GLU A 71 -8.51 -5.65 9.58
CA GLU A 71 -8.62 -5.95 11.01
C GLU A 71 -8.95 -7.43 11.27
N GLU A 72 -9.79 -8.04 10.43
CA GLU A 72 -10.09 -9.48 10.51
C GLU A 72 -8.84 -10.33 10.26
N ILE A 73 -8.07 -10.01 9.22
CA ILE A 73 -6.79 -10.69 8.92
C ILE A 73 -5.82 -10.49 10.10
N ARG A 74 -5.68 -9.26 10.62
CA ARG A 74 -4.83 -8.97 11.78
C ARG A 74 -5.25 -9.81 12.99
N PHE A 75 -6.54 -9.87 13.29
CA PHE A 75 -7.06 -10.65 14.40
C PHE A 75 -6.81 -12.16 14.22
N ALA A 76 -7.07 -12.69 13.03
CA ALA A 76 -6.86 -14.09 12.74
C ALA A 76 -5.37 -14.48 12.85
N LEU A 77 -4.48 -13.70 12.25
CA LEU A 77 -3.03 -13.94 12.26
C LEU A 77 -2.41 -13.76 13.65
N SER A 78 -3.01 -12.93 14.52
CA SER A 78 -2.51 -12.73 15.89
C SER A 78 -2.52 -14.03 16.75
N ARG A 79 -3.18 -15.08 16.27
CA ARG A 79 -3.13 -16.42 16.88
C ARG A 79 -1.87 -17.22 16.53
N PHE A 80 -1.16 -16.76 15.50
CA PHE A 80 0.01 -17.47 14.95
C PHE A 80 1.32 -16.67 15.14
N GLY A 81 1.23 -15.38 15.43
CA GLY A 81 2.39 -14.54 15.65
C GLY A 81 2.03 -13.07 15.83
N SER A 82 3.06 -12.24 15.95
CA SER A 82 2.92 -10.79 16.04
C SER A 82 2.53 -10.19 14.70
N VAL A 83 1.60 -9.22 14.69
CA VAL A 83 1.05 -8.63 13.46
C VAL A 83 1.13 -7.12 13.50
N TYR A 84 1.86 -6.53 12.57
CA TYR A 84 1.75 -5.12 12.22
C TYR A 84 0.62 -4.93 11.21
N ALA A 85 -0.15 -3.85 11.32
CA ALA A 85 -1.14 -3.48 10.31
C ALA A 85 -1.20 -1.97 10.11
N THR A 86 -1.50 -1.54 8.88
CA THR A 86 -1.75 -0.13 8.57
C THR A 86 -2.71 0.49 9.58
N SER A 87 -2.31 1.60 10.21
CA SER A 87 -3.14 2.33 11.17
C SER A 87 -4.28 3.07 10.45
N GLY A 88 -5.49 3.00 10.98
CA GLY A 88 -6.64 3.71 10.42
C GLY A 88 -6.81 3.48 8.92
N ASN A 89 -6.91 4.59 8.16
CA ASN A 89 -7.06 4.63 6.71
C ASN A 89 -5.80 5.17 6.00
N HIS A 90 -4.61 4.95 6.54
CA HIS A 90 -3.34 5.37 5.94
C HIS A 90 -3.00 4.52 4.70
N ASN A 91 -3.87 4.57 3.68
CA ASN A 91 -3.85 3.69 2.51
C ASN A 91 -3.52 4.39 1.18
N ASN A 92 -3.18 5.68 1.22
CA ASN A 92 -2.85 6.49 0.05
C ASN A 92 -1.33 6.67 -0.14
N HIS A 93 -0.95 7.53 -1.10
CA HIS A 93 0.44 7.82 -1.47
C HIS A 93 1.31 8.44 -0.35
N ILE A 94 0.72 8.90 0.75
CA ILE A 94 1.43 9.34 1.96
C ILE A 94 1.34 8.25 3.04
N GLY A 95 0.15 7.72 3.26
CA GLY A 95 -0.13 6.80 4.36
C GLY A 95 0.57 5.44 4.22
N VAL A 96 0.68 4.91 2.98
CA VAL A 96 1.41 3.65 2.77
C VAL A 96 2.91 3.80 3.04
N PRO A 97 3.63 4.80 2.48
CA PRO A 97 5.02 5.06 2.89
C PRO A 97 5.19 5.24 4.39
N MET A 98 4.30 5.98 5.05
CA MET A 98 4.32 6.17 6.50
C MET A 98 4.21 4.83 7.23
N SER A 99 3.23 3.99 6.86
CA SER A 99 3.06 2.65 7.44
C SER A 99 4.30 1.78 7.26
N LEU A 100 4.97 1.88 6.11
CA LEU A 100 6.21 1.14 5.86
C LEU A 100 7.40 1.66 6.70
N CYS A 101 7.46 2.97 6.97
CA CYS A 101 8.48 3.56 7.84
C CYS A 101 8.26 3.20 9.31
N GLU A 102 7.01 3.11 9.75
CA GLU A 102 6.61 2.80 11.13
C GLU A 102 6.48 1.30 11.41
N MET A 103 6.70 0.47 10.39
CA MET A 103 6.50 -0.98 10.49
C MET A 103 7.37 -1.59 11.60
N ASP A 104 6.72 -2.38 12.48
CA ASP A 104 7.45 -3.18 13.47
C ASP A 104 8.27 -4.26 12.77
N MET A 105 9.57 -4.07 12.77
CA MET A 105 10.52 -4.95 12.08
C MET A 105 10.64 -6.34 12.72
N ASN A 106 10.11 -6.53 13.93
CA ASN A 106 10.10 -7.80 14.64
C ASN A 106 8.76 -8.55 14.49
N ALA A 107 7.78 -7.97 13.79
CA ALA A 107 6.51 -8.65 13.56
C ALA A 107 6.69 -9.84 12.61
N ASP A 108 5.90 -10.90 12.85
CA ASP A 108 5.87 -12.08 11.98
C ASP A 108 5.06 -11.82 10.69
N TYR A 109 4.06 -10.94 10.79
CA TYR A 109 3.16 -10.57 9.69
C TYR A 109 3.00 -9.05 9.60
N ALA A 110 2.79 -8.55 8.37
CA ALA A 110 2.38 -7.18 8.12
C ALA A 110 1.18 -7.14 7.17
N VAL A 111 0.14 -6.38 7.52
CA VAL A 111 -1.07 -6.22 6.71
C VAL A 111 -1.16 -4.78 6.26
N ILE A 112 -0.95 -4.54 4.96
CA ILE A 112 -0.87 -3.21 4.36
C ILE A 112 -2.06 -2.95 3.46
N GLU A 113 -2.90 -2.00 3.88
CA GLU A 113 -4.05 -1.53 3.10
C GLU A 113 -3.62 -0.53 2.03
N MET A 114 -4.08 -0.71 0.79
CA MET A 114 -3.81 0.18 -0.34
C MET A 114 -5.12 0.66 -0.96
N GLY A 115 -5.32 1.98 -0.97
CA GLY A 115 -6.45 2.64 -1.59
C GLY A 115 -6.07 3.32 -2.90
N MET A 116 -7.07 3.62 -3.72
CA MET A 116 -6.89 4.37 -4.97
C MET A 116 -8.09 5.24 -5.29
N SER A 117 -7.85 6.30 -6.03
CA SER A 117 -8.84 7.12 -6.72
C SER A 117 -8.65 7.10 -8.24
N ALA A 118 -7.45 6.76 -8.72
CA ALA A 118 -7.11 6.74 -10.14
C ALA A 118 -6.23 5.53 -10.49
N LYS A 119 -6.18 5.20 -11.78
CA LYS A 119 -5.27 4.19 -12.35
C LYS A 119 -3.81 4.56 -12.09
N GLY A 120 -2.97 3.55 -11.81
CA GLY A 120 -1.54 3.70 -11.54
C GLY A 120 -1.20 3.98 -10.06
N GLU A 121 -2.19 4.34 -9.23
CA GLU A 121 -1.93 4.60 -7.81
C GLU A 121 -1.60 3.31 -7.05
N ILE A 122 -2.34 2.22 -7.28
CA ILE A 122 -2.04 0.91 -6.66
C ILE A 122 -0.71 0.37 -7.18
N SER A 123 -0.43 0.49 -8.48
CA SER A 123 0.85 0.09 -9.08
C SER A 123 2.03 0.73 -8.35
N ARG A 124 1.95 2.05 -8.11
CA ARG A 124 2.97 2.78 -7.34
C ARG A 124 3.08 2.24 -5.90
N LEU A 125 1.96 2.08 -5.19
CA LEU A 125 1.95 1.63 -3.80
C LEU A 125 2.48 0.20 -3.66
N THR A 126 2.03 -0.71 -4.52
CA THR A 126 2.45 -2.11 -4.46
C THR A 126 3.92 -2.30 -4.79
N SER A 127 4.50 -1.39 -5.61
CA SER A 127 5.94 -1.38 -5.88
C SER A 127 6.79 -1.13 -4.62
N TYR A 128 6.26 -0.39 -3.66
CA TYR A 128 6.90 -0.15 -2.35
C TYR A 128 6.63 -1.31 -1.37
N VAL A 129 5.40 -1.81 -1.35
CA VAL A 129 4.95 -2.84 -0.40
C VAL A 129 5.54 -4.21 -0.72
N LYS A 130 5.61 -4.60 -2.00
CA LYS A 130 6.07 -5.91 -2.49
C LYS A 130 5.51 -7.06 -1.63
N PRO A 131 4.18 -7.30 -1.71
CA PRO A 131 3.53 -8.27 -0.85
C PRO A 131 3.89 -9.71 -1.23
N ASP A 132 3.80 -10.62 -0.26
CA ASP A 132 3.86 -12.06 -0.44
C ASP A 132 2.49 -12.62 -0.85
N LEU A 133 1.41 -12.00 -0.30
CA LEU A 133 0.02 -12.26 -0.66
C LEU A 133 -0.65 -10.92 -1.00
N ALA A 134 -1.46 -10.89 -2.06
CA ALA A 134 -2.25 -9.73 -2.44
C ALA A 134 -3.74 -10.10 -2.54
N LEU A 135 -4.60 -9.35 -1.85
CA LEU A 135 -6.04 -9.59 -1.77
C LEU A 135 -6.80 -8.43 -2.42
N VAL A 136 -7.76 -8.75 -3.29
CA VAL A 136 -8.81 -7.83 -3.74
C VAL A 136 -10.14 -8.25 -3.11
N THR A 137 -10.68 -7.41 -2.21
CA THR A 137 -11.90 -7.74 -1.46
C THR A 137 -13.13 -7.75 -2.35
N ASN A 138 -13.29 -6.71 -3.18
CA ASN A 138 -14.40 -6.57 -4.11
C ASN A 138 -14.13 -5.44 -5.13
N VAL A 139 -14.93 -5.45 -6.19
CA VAL A 139 -14.97 -4.41 -7.22
C VAL A 139 -16.39 -3.88 -7.33
N TYR A 140 -16.60 -2.62 -6.96
CA TYR A 140 -17.86 -1.88 -7.11
C TYR A 140 -17.60 -0.57 -7.87
N PRO A 141 -18.63 0.06 -8.48
CA PRO A 141 -18.48 1.27 -9.29
C PRO A 141 -18.25 2.52 -8.43
N MET A 142 -17.23 2.49 -7.56
CA MET A 142 -16.78 3.64 -6.76
C MET A 142 -15.72 4.42 -7.53
N HIS A 143 -15.78 5.76 -7.45
CA HIS A 143 -14.88 6.66 -8.18
C HIS A 143 -14.95 6.51 -9.70
N ILE A 144 -16.10 6.04 -10.24
CA ILE A 144 -16.27 5.74 -11.66
C ILE A 144 -16.04 6.96 -12.56
N GLU A 145 -16.20 8.17 -12.01
CA GLU A 145 -15.94 9.44 -12.69
C GLU A 145 -14.47 9.62 -13.11
N PHE A 146 -13.55 8.86 -12.54
CA PHE A 146 -12.11 8.87 -12.87
C PHE A 146 -11.71 7.73 -13.81
N PHE A 147 -12.66 6.91 -14.26
CA PHE A 147 -12.41 5.75 -15.10
C PHE A 147 -13.30 5.79 -16.36
N GLU A 148 -12.79 5.25 -17.47
CA GLU A 148 -13.54 5.20 -18.72
C GLU A 148 -14.79 4.32 -18.62
N ASN A 149 -14.72 3.26 -17.81
CA ASN A 149 -15.79 2.31 -17.59
C ASN A 149 -15.58 1.54 -16.27
N PHE A 150 -16.54 0.68 -15.92
CA PHE A 150 -16.49 -0.09 -14.68
C PHE A 150 -15.35 -1.14 -14.65
N GLU A 151 -15.02 -1.75 -15.78
CA GLU A 151 -13.91 -2.69 -15.90
C GLU A 151 -12.55 -2.01 -15.58
N GLY A 152 -12.40 -0.72 -15.94
CA GLY A 152 -11.22 0.07 -15.59
C GLY A 152 -10.94 0.14 -14.10
N ILE A 153 -11.98 0.05 -13.24
CA ILE A 153 -11.82 -0.04 -11.78
C ILE A 153 -11.23 -1.40 -11.39
N ALA A 154 -11.67 -2.48 -12.03
CA ALA A 154 -11.10 -3.81 -11.80
C ALA A 154 -9.64 -3.87 -12.21
N GLU A 155 -9.31 -3.34 -13.38
CA GLU A 155 -7.94 -3.24 -13.89
C GLU A 155 -7.03 -2.45 -12.92
N ALA A 156 -7.51 -1.30 -12.42
CA ALA A 156 -6.75 -0.49 -11.47
C ALA A 156 -6.55 -1.20 -10.11
N LYS A 157 -7.50 -2.01 -9.66
CA LYS A 157 -7.33 -2.82 -8.44
C LYS A 157 -6.39 -4.01 -8.68
N ALA A 158 -6.42 -4.59 -9.88
CA ALA A 158 -5.51 -5.66 -10.27
C ALA A 158 -4.03 -5.24 -10.32
N GLU A 159 -3.75 -3.93 -10.40
CA GLU A 159 -2.39 -3.38 -10.25
C GLU A 159 -1.68 -3.87 -8.97
N ILE A 160 -2.44 -4.28 -7.93
CA ILE A 160 -1.85 -4.82 -6.70
C ILE A 160 -0.99 -6.06 -6.96
N PHE A 161 -1.30 -6.82 -8.00
CA PHE A 161 -0.58 -8.05 -8.35
C PHE A 161 0.77 -7.78 -9.00
N GLU A 162 0.99 -6.57 -9.57
CA GLU A 162 2.27 -6.16 -10.14
C GLU A 162 3.41 -6.16 -9.11
N GLY A 163 3.10 -5.90 -7.85
CA GLY A 163 4.07 -5.88 -6.77
C GLY A 163 4.28 -7.22 -6.06
N LEU A 164 3.52 -8.25 -6.41
CA LEU A 164 3.70 -9.59 -5.81
C LEU A 164 5.12 -10.09 -6.03
N LYS A 165 5.69 -10.69 -5.00
CA LYS A 165 6.95 -11.42 -5.14
C LYS A 165 6.77 -12.62 -6.06
N THR A 166 7.84 -13.04 -6.72
CA THR A 166 7.83 -14.24 -7.56
C THR A 166 7.26 -15.44 -6.80
N GLY A 167 6.22 -16.06 -7.35
CA GLY A 167 5.49 -17.17 -6.72
C GLY A 167 4.53 -16.74 -5.60
N GLY A 168 4.30 -15.43 -5.44
CA GLY A 168 3.33 -14.89 -4.49
C GLY A 168 1.91 -15.31 -4.81
N THR A 169 1.01 -15.13 -3.84
CA THR A 169 -0.38 -15.58 -3.96
C THR A 169 -1.32 -14.39 -4.14
N ALA A 170 -2.11 -14.43 -5.20
CA ALA A 170 -3.25 -13.55 -5.42
C ALA A 170 -4.50 -14.19 -4.82
N VAL A 171 -5.18 -13.49 -3.91
CA VAL A 171 -6.42 -13.94 -3.28
C VAL A 171 -7.57 -13.11 -3.83
N ILE A 172 -8.55 -13.76 -4.45
CA ILE A 172 -9.61 -13.13 -5.22
C ILE A 172 -10.97 -13.57 -4.69
N ASN A 173 -11.83 -12.60 -4.43
CA ASN A 173 -13.24 -12.88 -4.15
C ASN A 173 -13.93 -13.27 -5.45
N GLU A 174 -14.38 -14.52 -5.56
CA GLU A 174 -15.02 -15.06 -6.76
C GLU A 174 -16.42 -14.47 -6.99
N ASP A 175 -17.08 -14.01 -5.92
CA ASP A 175 -18.41 -13.37 -5.99
C ASP A 175 -18.35 -11.91 -6.46
N THR A 176 -17.15 -11.34 -6.67
CA THR A 176 -17.03 -9.94 -7.10
C THR A 176 -17.20 -9.77 -8.61
N ASN A 177 -17.61 -8.58 -9.03
CA ASN A 177 -17.60 -8.23 -10.45
C ASN A 177 -16.17 -8.31 -11.00
N PHE A 178 -16.03 -8.82 -12.23
CA PHE A 178 -14.73 -8.93 -12.92
C PHE A 178 -13.70 -9.82 -12.20
N ALA A 179 -14.15 -10.86 -11.48
CA ALA A 179 -13.25 -11.83 -10.86
C ALA A 179 -12.31 -12.49 -11.89
N ASP A 180 -12.80 -12.75 -13.09
CA ASP A 180 -12.07 -13.26 -14.24
C ASP A 180 -10.95 -12.30 -14.70
N VAL A 181 -11.21 -10.99 -14.72
CA VAL A 181 -10.21 -9.97 -15.04
C VAL A 181 -9.11 -9.97 -13.97
N LEU A 182 -9.49 -10.03 -12.68
CA LEU A 182 -8.54 -10.09 -11.58
C LEU A 182 -7.66 -11.34 -11.66
N GLU A 183 -8.25 -12.51 -11.93
CA GLU A 183 -7.53 -13.78 -12.05
C GLU A 183 -6.55 -13.74 -13.23
N LYS A 184 -7.02 -13.28 -14.40
CA LYS A 184 -6.17 -13.12 -15.58
C LYS A 184 -4.96 -12.24 -15.28
N ARG A 185 -5.17 -11.08 -14.67
CA ARG A 185 -4.08 -10.14 -14.32
C ARG A 185 -3.11 -10.75 -13.31
N ALA A 186 -3.60 -11.48 -12.31
CA ALA A 186 -2.75 -12.19 -11.35
C ALA A 186 -1.84 -13.22 -12.05
N LEU A 187 -2.40 -14.01 -12.96
CA LEU A 187 -1.64 -15.02 -13.73
C LEU A 187 -0.61 -14.39 -14.67
N GLU A 188 -0.94 -13.27 -15.32
CA GLU A 188 -0.01 -12.50 -16.17
C GLU A 188 1.23 -12.03 -15.39
N HIS A 189 1.08 -11.73 -14.10
CA HIS A 189 2.18 -11.38 -13.20
C HIS A 189 2.85 -12.59 -12.51
N GLY A 190 2.51 -13.81 -12.93
CA GLY A 190 3.12 -15.04 -12.42
C GLY A 190 2.72 -15.40 -10.99
N ALA A 191 1.61 -14.86 -10.51
CA ALA A 191 1.07 -15.20 -9.20
C ALA A 191 0.32 -16.54 -9.23
N ARG A 192 0.25 -17.19 -8.07
CA ARG A 192 -0.70 -18.28 -7.85
C ARG A 192 -2.06 -17.68 -7.47
N ALA A 193 -3.05 -17.81 -8.32
CA ALA A 193 -4.41 -17.37 -8.02
C ALA A 193 -5.12 -18.37 -7.07
N VAL A 194 -5.81 -17.82 -6.06
CA VAL A 194 -6.66 -18.55 -5.11
C VAL A 194 -7.95 -17.77 -4.96
N SER A 195 -9.07 -18.39 -5.30
CA SER A 195 -10.39 -17.80 -5.16
C SER A 195 -11.05 -18.21 -3.84
N TYR A 196 -11.89 -17.33 -3.32
CA TYR A 196 -12.80 -17.63 -2.21
C TYR A 196 -14.18 -17.05 -2.50
N THR A 197 -15.21 -17.69 -1.94
CA THR A 197 -16.60 -17.23 -1.96
C THR A 197 -17.04 -16.86 -0.54
N HIS A 198 -18.00 -15.94 -0.42
CA HIS A 198 -18.64 -15.67 0.86
C HIS A 198 -19.61 -16.82 1.18
N LEU A 199 -19.35 -17.50 2.29
CA LEU A 199 -20.36 -18.42 2.84
C LEU A 199 -21.49 -17.56 3.43
N THR A 200 -22.62 -17.51 2.74
CA THR A 200 -23.88 -17.06 3.33
C THR A 200 -24.34 -18.15 4.30
N LEU A 201 -24.25 -17.85 5.59
CA LEU A 201 -24.87 -18.65 6.64
C LEU A 201 -26.37 -18.41 6.66
#